data_4f801ef5505be555c3c39ae27171548a
#
_entry.id   4f801ef5505be555c3c39ae27171548a
#
_cell.length_a   1.000
_cell.length_b   1.000
_cell.length_c   1.000
_cell.angle_alpha   90.00
_cell.angle_beta   90.00
_cell.angle_gamma   90.00
#
_symmetry.space_group_name_H-M   'P 1'
#
loop_
_entity.id
_entity.type
_entity.pdbx_description
1 polymer ?
#
loop_
_entity_poly.entity_id
_entity_poly.type
_entity_poly.pdbx_seq_one_letter_code
_entity_poly.pdbx_strand_id
1 'polypeptide(L)'
;MDDVTIVTAFFDIGRGFWSNTHKRTTKFYIQSFLNYLDYPYKIVCYIDDRCIDYVLEHYTRSPHRSVTFIPINLKWLEHNIHAWKQLPKDAEIMKSSIYKDYLNNRLTIMYPNGVRPGKDVIKMFPENEIPEYNAINHAKIDFINHAMQNGYIDTSVTCWSDFGYFGTQHKNDQSTFPKGTLDRDRFSKDRITFFIQKEIVEQDIDPLYILVCAPEMFTGTFWGGPTNLMPSFQALYHECVEELYSVNISDDDQHIYLRCCLKNADLFDLKLNATGEWPKGLLFFQKKS
;
A
#
# COMPACT_ATOMS: atom_id res chain seq x y z
N MET A 1 -12.83 21.63 -10.85
CA MET A 1 -13.26 20.51 -9.99
C MET A 1 -12.14 19.49 -10.04
N ASP A 2 -11.73 18.96 -8.90
CA ASP A 2 -10.66 17.96 -8.87
C ASP A 2 -11.20 16.68 -9.48
N ASP A 3 -10.59 16.26 -10.60
CA ASP A 3 -11.00 15.09 -11.36
C ASP A 3 -10.26 13.81 -10.91
N VAL A 4 -9.66 13.91 -9.70
CA VAL A 4 -8.88 12.84 -9.05
C VAL A 4 -9.38 12.65 -7.63
N THR A 5 -9.70 11.40 -7.27
CA THR A 5 -10.02 10.99 -5.89
C THR A 5 -8.89 10.13 -5.34
N ILE A 6 -8.45 10.45 -4.12
CA ILE A 6 -7.52 9.62 -3.36
C ILE A 6 -8.30 8.73 -2.41
N VAL A 7 -7.99 7.44 -2.40
CA VAL A 7 -8.48 6.49 -1.40
C VAL A 7 -7.34 6.16 -0.46
N THR A 8 -7.62 6.15 0.82
CA THR A 8 -6.68 5.77 1.87
C THR A 8 -7.39 5.00 2.97
N ALA A 9 -6.65 4.17 3.71
CA ALA A 9 -7.21 3.42 4.82
C ALA A 9 -6.23 3.34 5.98
N PHE A 10 -6.78 3.30 7.20
CA PHE A 10 -6.06 3.00 8.43
C PHE A 10 -6.88 2.07 9.32
N PHE A 11 -6.28 0.96 9.69
CA PHE A 11 -6.76 0.06 10.73
C PHE A 11 -5.57 -0.32 11.62
N ASP A 12 -5.74 -0.17 12.94
CA ASP A 12 -4.66 -0.42 13.88
C ASP A 12 -4.47 -1.92 14.14
N ILE A 13 -3.45 -2.48 13.50
CA ILE A 13 -3.00 -3.88 13.68
C ILE A 13 -1.97 -4.03 14.80
N GLY A 14 -1.88 -3.06 15.72
CA GLY A 14 -1.01 -3.13 16.88
C GLY A 14 0.46 -2.79 16.63
N ARG A 15 0.82 -2.12 15.51
CA ARG A 15 2.21 -1.74 15.18
C ARG A 15 2.89 -0.91 16.27
N GLY A 16 2.12 -0.22 17.10
CA GLY A 16 2.63 0.55 18.24
C GLY A 16 3.33 -0.30 19.31
N PHE A 17 3.02 -1.59 19.36
CA PHE A 17 3.57 -2.54 20.32
C PHE A 17 4.74 -3.38 19.75
N TRP A 18 5.08 -3.22 18.48
CA TRP A 18 6.21 -3.96 17.90
C TRP A 18 7.53 -3.49 18.48
N SER A 19 8.46 -4.43 18.64
CA SER A 19 9.76 -4.18 19.30
C SER A 19 10.88 -3.79 18.33
N ASN A 20 10.58 -3.56 17.05
CA ASN A 20 11.57 -3.40 15.99
C ASN A 20 11.51 -2.01 15.31
N THR A 21 12.33 -1.83 14.28
CA THR A 21 12.42 -0.61 13.47
C THR A 21 11.12 -0.26 12.74
N HIS A 22 10.20 -1.23 12.55
CA HIS A 22 8.88 -1.04 11.94
C HIS A 22 7.80 -0.61 12.94
N LYS A 23 8.17 -0.38 14.20
CA LYS A 23 7.26 0.16 15.22
C LYS A 23 6.75 1.54 14.77
N ARG A 24 5.42 1.65 14.66
CA ARG A 24 4.73 2.91 14.36
C ARG A 24 3.46 2.98 15.18
N THR A 25 3.35 4.02 16.00
CA THR A 25 2.18 4.19 16.86
C THR A 25 0.98 4.72 16.07
N THR A 26 -0.23 4.47 16.55
CA THR A 26 -1.47 5.07 16.04
C THR A 26 -1.33 6.59 15.94
N LYS A 27 -0.75 7.24 16.95
CA LYS A 27 -0.48 8.69 16.93
C LYS A 27 0.40 9.12 15.76
N PHE A 28 1.41 8.32 15.41
CA PHE A 28 2.26 8.59 14.23
C PHE A 28 1.45 8.61 12.94
N TYR A 29 0.60 7.60 12.75
CA TYR A 29 -0.25 7.51 11.56
C TYR A 29 -1.26 8.63 11.48
N ILE A 30 -1.95 8.94 12.57
CA ILE A 30 -2.93 10.02 12.60
C ILE A 30 -2.26 11.37 12.32
N GLN A 31 -1.10 11.64 12.94
CA GLN A 31 -0.38 12.88 12.66
C GLN A 31 0.08 12.98 11.19
N SER A 32 0.48 11.88 10.59
CA SER A 32 0.82 11.83 9.15
C SER A 32 -0.40 12.16 8.29
N PHE A 33 -1.55 11.60 8.62
CA PHE A 33 -2.80 11.86 7.91
C PHE A 33 -3.28 13.30 8.08
N LEU A 34 -3.17 13.88 9.27
CA LEU A 34 -3.51 15.29 9.50
C LEU A 34 -2.65 16.22 8.64
N ASN A 35 -1.37 15.90 8.42
CA ASN A 35 -0.53 16.64 7.47
C ASN A 35 -1.05 16.47 6.03
N TYR A 36 -1.62 15.32 5.68
CA TYR A 36 -2.23 15.09 4.37
C TYR A 36 -3.44 15.97 4.13
N LEU A 37 -4.20 16.27 5.19
CA LEU A 37 -5.35 17.15 5.14
C LEU A 37 -5.00 18.64 4.88
N ASP A 38 -3.73 19.00 4.90
CA ASP A 38 -3.29 20.35 4.49
C ASP A 38 -3.36 20.56 2.96
N TYR A 39 -3.52 19.48 2.20
CA TYR A 39 -3.58 19.54 0.74
C TYR A 39 -5.03 19.59 0.24
N PRO A 40 -5.29 20.26 -0.90
CA PRO A 40 -6.63 20.45 -1.43
C PRO A 40 -7.09 19.21 -2.24
N TYR A 41 -7.05 18.04 -1.63
CA TYR A 41 -7.43 16.79 -2.31
C TYR A 41 -8.86 16.37 -1.97
N LYS A 42 -9.48 15.66 -2.92
CA LYS A 42 -10.67 14.86 -2.68
C LYS A 42 -10.23 13.50 -2.14
N ILE A 43 -10.67 13.14 -0.93
CA ILE A 43 -10.20 11.96 -0.22
C ILE A 43 -11.39 11.12 0.23
N VAL A 44 -11.32 9.81 0.00
CA VAL A 44 -12.13 8.80 0.67
C VAL A 44 -11.23 8.08 1.67
N CYS A 45 -11.54 8.23 2.95
CA CYS A 45 -10.73 7.76 4.07
C CYS A 45 -11.47 6.70 4.87
N TYR A 46 -11.02 5.46 4.77
CA TYR A 46 -11.44 4.38 5.67
C TYR A 46 -10.59 4.47 6.93
N ILE A 47 -11.24 4.58 8.09
CA ILE A 47 -10.53 4.80 9.35
C ILE A 47 -11.08 3.91 10.46
N ASP A 48 -10.19 3.32 11.23
CA ASP A 48 -10.52 2.58 12.45
C ASP A 48 -11.50 3.39 13.32
N ASP A 49 -12.64 2.82 13.66
CA ASP A 49 -13.72 3.49 14.39
C ASP A 49 -13.25 4.02 15.75
N ARG A 50 -12.22 3.43 16.34
CA ARG A 50 -11.57 3.89 17.59
C ARG A 50 -10.79 5.19 17.43
N CYS A 51 -10.48 5.59 16.20
CA CYS A 51 -9.62 6.74 15.89
C CYS A 51 -10.37 7.92 15.26
N ILE A 52 -11.61 7.70 14.79
CA ILE A 52 -12.32 8.67 13.97
C ILE A 52 -12.61 9.98 14.71
N ASP A 53 -13.04 9.91 15.98
CA ASP A 53 -13.39 11.11 16.76
C ASP A 53 -12.19 12.04 16.90
N TYR A 54 -11.01 11.48 17.18
CA TYR A 54 -9.77 12.26 17.27
C TYR A 54 -9.43 12.95 15.94
N VAL A 55 -9.62 12.26 14.81
CA VAL A 55 -9.36 12.87 13.49
C VAL A 55 -10.36 13.95 13.18
N LEU A 56 -11.66 13.74 13.48
CA LEU A 56 -12.71 14.72 13.25
C LEU A 56 -12.55 16.00 14.10
N GLU A 57 -12.07 15.84 15.32
CA GLU A 57 -11.76 16.98 16.20
C GLU A 57 -10.69 17.91 15.60
N HIS A 58 -9.72 17.32 14.88
CA HIS A 58 -8.60 18.06 14.25
C HIS A 58 -8.87 18.42 12.77
N TYR A 59 -9.96 17.89 12.20
CA TYR A 59 -10.33 18.15 10.82
C TYR A 59 -11.06 19.47 10.68
N THR A 60 -10.44 20.43 10.00
CA THR A 60 -11.09 21.69 9.63
C THR A 60 -11.60 21.61 8.19
N ARG A 61 -12.90 21.75 8.00
CA ARG A 61 -13.49 21.81 6.65
C ARG A 61 -12.92 22.99 5.87
N SER A 62 -12.62 22.76 4.60
CA SER A 62 -12.14 23.78 3.67
C SER A 62 -12.91 23.66 2.35
N PRO A 63 -13.23 24.77 1.68
CA PRO A 63 -13.88 24.73 0.36
C PRO A 63 -13.00 24.11 -0.73
N HIS A 64 -11.69 24.03 -0.48
CA HIS A 64 -10.70 23.49 -1.43
C HIS A 64 -10.39 22.01 -1.22
N ARG A 65 -11.02 21.35 -0.26
CA ARG A 65 -10.83 19.92 0.00
C ARG A 65 -12.14 19.25 0.39
N SER A 66 -12.28 18.00 0.03
CA SER A 66 -13.43 17.17 0.39
C SER A 66 -12.94 15.83 0.93
N VAL A 67 -13.30 15.50 2.17
CA VAL A 67 -12.97 14.22 2.78
C VAL A 67 -14.26 13.51 3.17
N THR A 68 -14.42 12.28 2.66
CA THR A 68 -15.45 11.35 3.08
C THR A 68 -14.82 10.35 4.06
N PHE A 69 -15.21 10.41 5.33
CA PHE A 69 -14.75 9.47 6.34
C PHE A 69 -15.69 8.28 6.43
N ILE A 70 -15.14 7.07 6.41
CA ILE A 70 -15.86 5.80 6.51
C ILE A 70 -15.28 5.06 7.72
N PRO A 71 -15.99 5.00 8.85
CA PRO A 71 -15.53 4.25 10.01
C PRO A 71 -15.54 2.75 9.70
N ILE A 72 -14.45 2.07 10.07
CA ILE A 72 -14.28 0.63 9.88
C ILE A 72 -13.85 -0.03 11.18
N ASN A 73 -14.20 -1.28 11.33
CA ASN A 73 -13.72 -2.15 12.41
C ASN A 73 -13.47 -3.56 11.86
N LEU A 74 -12.98 -4.45 12.71
CA LEU A 74 -12.65 -5.82 12.29
C LEU A 74 -13.81 -6.52 11.59
N LYS A 75 -15.01 -6.48 12.18
CA LYS A 75 -16.19 -7.11 11.59
C LYS A 75 -16.54 -6.53 10.22
N TRP A 76 -16.38 -5.22 10.05
CA TRP A 76 -16.60 -4.57 8.77
C TRP A 76 -15.58 -5.04 7.72
N LEU A 77 -14.28 -5.14 8.10
CA LEU A 77 -13.22 -5.64 7.24
C LEU A 77 -13.47 -7.08 6.79
N GLU A 78 -13.78 -7.97 7.73
CA GLU A 78 -14.11 -9.38 7.45
C GLU A 78 -15.30 -9.54 6.50
N HIS A 79 -16.27 -8.61 6.56
CA HIS A 79 -17.44 -8.67 5.69
C HIS A 79 -17.19 -8.08 4.29
N ASN A 80 -16.48 -6.96 4.19
CA ASN A 80 -16.44 -6.14 2.97
C ASN A 80 -15.12 -6.27 2.18
N ILE A 81 -14.01 -6.66 2.81
CA ILE A 81 -12.68 -6.65 2.20
C ILE A 81 -12.22 -8.08 1.92
N HIS A 82 -11.95 -8.37 0.64
CA HIS A 82 -11.55 -9.72 0.22
C HIS A 82 -10.23 -10.15 0.87
N ALA A 83 -9.24 -9.30 0.88
CA ALA A 83 -7.95 -9.58 1.51
C ALA A 83 -8.08 -10.00 2.98
N TRP A 84 -9.02 -9.38 3.71
CA TRP A 84 -9.28 -9.73 5.11
C TRP A 84 -9.95 -11.09 5.27
N LYS A 85 -10.75 -11.52 4.30
CA LYS A 85 -11.33 -12.88 4.27
C LYS A 85 -10.27 -13.94 4.01
N GLN A 86 -9.17 -13.59 3.37
CA GLN A 86 -8.03 -14.48 3.11
C GLN A 86 -7.03 -14.58 4.27
N LEU A 87 -7.15 -13.73 5.29
CA LEU A 87 -6.27 -13.71 6.47
C LEU A 87 -6.01 -15.09 7.10
N PRO A 88 -7.01 -16.00 7.27
CA PRO A 88 -6.76 -17.34 7.79
C PRO A 88 -5.81 -18.17 6.90
N LYS A 89 -5.89 -18.00 5.58
CA LYS A 89 -5.03 -18.70 4.61
C LYS A 89 -3.60 -18.18 4.66
N ASP A 90 -3.40 -16.84 4.73
CA ASP A 90 -2.10 -16.24 4.99
C ASP A 90 -1.46 -16.81 6.25
N ALA A 91 -2.22 -16.84 7.35
CA ALA A 91 -1.75 -17.36 8.63
C ALA A 91 -1.39 -18.85 8.59
N GLU A 92 -2.09 -19.65 7.78
CA GLU A 92 -1.80 -21.06 7.57
C GLU A 92 -0.50 -21.24 6.77
N ILE A 93 -0.34 -20.50 5.67
CA ILE A 93 0.88 -20.52 4.84
C ILE A 93 2.09 -20.14 5.70
N MET A 94 2.04 -19.04 6.43
CA MET A 94 3.15 -18.57 7.28
C MET A 94 3.55 -19.56 8.38
N LYS A 95 2.63 -20.44 8.80
CA LYS A 95 2.91 -21.51 9.78
C LYS A 95 3.48 -22.77 9.14
N SER A 96 3.35 -22.95 7.83
CA SER A 96 3.76 -24.16 7.13
C SER A 96 5.28 -24.37 7.19
N SER A 97 5.72 -25.62 7.13
CA SER A 97 7.14 -25.97 7.05
C SER A 97 7.77 -25.46 5.76
N ILE A 98 7.04 -25.53 4.65
CA ILE A 98 7.50 -25.10 3.32
C ILE A 98 7.84 -23.62 3.34
N TYR A 99 6.94 -22.79 3.85
CA TYR A 99 7.18 -21.34 3.95
C TYR A 99 8.37 -21.00 4.86
N LYS A 100 8.48 -21.70 5.99
CA LYS A 100 9.64 -21.55 6.90
C LYS A 100 10.95 -21.94 6.25
N ASP A 101 10.96 -22.95 5.40
CA ASP A 101 12.17 -23.35 4.65
C ASP A 101 12.56 -22.27 3.62
N TYR A 102 11.58 -21.64 2.95
CA TYR A 102 11.84 -20.48 2.10
C TYR A 102 12.49 -19.32 2.87
N LEU A 103 11.95 -18.98 4.04
CA LEU A 103 12.52 -17.93 4.89
C LEU A 103 13.91 -18.27 5.45
N ASN A 104 14.17 -19.55 5.75
CA ASN A 104 15.51 -19.99 6.15
C ASN A 104 16.53 -19.80 5.02
N ASN A 105 16.14 -20.04 3.77
CA ASN A 105 16.98 -19.77 2.59
C ASN A 105 17.26 -18.25 2.47
N ARG A 106 16.25 -17.40 2.65
CA ARG A 106 16.42 -15.93 2.70
C ARG A 106 17.48 -15.52 3.73
N LEU A 107 17.35 -16.00 4.96
CA LEU A 107 18.33 -15.71 6.02
C LEU A 107 19.74 -16.19 5.67
N THR A 108 19.86 -17.32 4.97
CA THR A 108 21.16 -17.82 4.54
C THR A 108 21.80 -16.94 3.47
N ILE A 109 21.02 -16.42 2.54
CA ILE A 109 21.49 -15.50 1.48
C ILE A 109 21.86 -14.13 2.08
N MET A 110 21.03 -13.60 2.98
CA MET A 110 21.31 -12.30 3.61
C MET A 110 22.49 -12.33 4.59
N TYR A 111 22.75 -13.50 5.21
CA TYR A 111 23.78 -13.69 6.23
C TYR A 111 24.67 -14.89 5.93
N PRO A 112 25.44 -14.86 4.81
CA PRO A 112 26.23 -16.01 4.35
C PRO A 112 27.30 -16.47 5.34
N ASN A 113 27.73 -15.58 6.26
CA ASN A 113 28.72 -15.91 7.29
C ASN A 113 28.14 -16.59 8.55
N GLY A 114 26.86 -16.97 8.52
CA GLY A 114 26.20 -17.67 9.64
C GLY A 114 25.92 -16.83 10.89
N VAL A 115 26.38 -15.59 10.93
CA VAL A 115 26.06 -14.65 12.00
C VAL A 115 24.66 -14.13 11.78
N ARG A 116 23.68 -14.94 12.20
CA ARG A 116 22.28 -14.52 12.17
C ARG A 116 22.09 -13.44 13.22
N PRO A 117 21.53 -12.28 12.87
CA PRO A 117 21.08 -11.35 13.87
C PRO A 117 20.08 -12.06 14.79
N GLY A 118 20.03 -11.69 16.06
CA GLY A 118 19.19 -12.34 17.08
C GLY A 118 17.72 -12.46 16.67
N LYS A 119 16.90 -13.11 17.47
CA LYS A 119 15.45 -13.35 17.21
C LYS A 119 14.65 -12.12 16.79
N ASP A 120 15.19 -10.93 16.98
CA ASP A 120 14.56 -9.66 16.60
C ASP A 120 14.66 -9.33 15.10
N VAL A 121 15.46 -10.04 14.31
CA VAL A 121 15.60 -9.81 12.87
C VAL A 121 14.44 -10.38 12.06
N ILE A 122 13.85 -11.48 12.54
CA ILE A 122 12.62 -12.00 11.92
C ILE A 122 11.51 -10.92 12.00
N LYS A 123 11.49 -10.13 13.05
CA LYS A 123 10.59 -8.98 13.20
C LYS A 123 10.95 -7.76 12.32
N MET A 124 12.04 -7.81 11.55
CA MET A 124 12.36 -6.79 10.55
C MET A 124 11.50 -6.90 9.27
N PHE A 125 10.83 -8.04 9.09
CA PHE A 125 10.04 -8.33 7.90
C PHE A 125 8.61 -8.71 8.32
N PRO A 126 7.76 -7.72 8.63
CA PRO A 126 6.40 -7.98 9.12
C PRO A 126 5.56 -8.79 8.13
N GLU A 127 5.85 -8.66 6.84
CA GLU A 127 5.22 -9.43 5.76
C GLU A 127 5.44 -10.95 5.89
N ASN A 128 6.43 -11.38 6.66
CA ASN A 128 6.75 -12.80 6.83
C ASN A 128 6.19 -13.42 8.13
N GLU A 129 5.66 -12.61 9.04
CA GLU A 129 5.24 -13.09 10.37
C GLU A 129 3.85 -12.63 10.78
N ILE A 130 3.36 -11.55 10.21
CA ILE A 130 2.14 -10.87 10.65
C ILE A 130 1.13 -10.88 9.50
N PRO A 131 0.23 -11.86 9.46
CA PRO A 131 -0.73 -11.99 8.36
C PRO A 131 -1.66 -10.76 8.26
N GLU A 132 -1.96 -10.06 9.36
CA GLU A 132 -2.71 -8.81 9.34
C GLU A 132 -1.95 -7.70 8.59
N TYR A 133 -0.62 -7.74 8.56
CA TYR A 133 0.18 -6.80 7.78
C TYR A 133 -0.02 -7.02 6.28
N ASN A 134 0.01 -8.28 5.82
CA ASN A 134 -0.26 -8.60 4.43
C ASN A 134 -1.70 -8.28 4.06
N ALA A 135 -2.66 -8.67 4.91
CA ALA A 135 -4.07 -8.40 4.66
C ALA A 135 -4.37 -6.89 4.48
N ILE A 136 -3.78 -6.00 5.28
CA ILE A 136 -4.01 -4.55 5.13
C ILE A 136 -3.31 -3.98 3.88
N ASN A 137 -2.17 -4.54 3.48
CA ASN A 137 -1.51 -4.16 2.24
C ASN A 137 -2.27 -4.64 1.00
N HIS A 138 -2.75 -5.88 1.01
CA HIS A 138 -3.58 -6.43 -0.06
C HIS A 138 -4.95 -5.75 -0.19
N ALA A 139 -5.48 -5.21 0.90
CA ALA A 139 -6.77 -4.53 0.93
C ALA A 139 -6.85 -3.22 0.14
N LYS A 140 -5.72 -2.66 -0.30
CA LYS A 140 -5.66 -1.35 -0.97
C LYS A 140 -6.58 -1.26 -2.17
N ILE A 141 -6.54 -2.24 -3.06
CA ILE A 141 -7.41 -2.28 -4.24
C ILE A 141 -8.87 -2.60 -3.88
N ASP A 142 -9.10 -3.37 -2.82
CA ASP A 142 -10.44 -3.67 -2.32
C ASP A 142 -11.13 -2.40 -1.79
N PHE A 143 -10.42 -1.55 -1.05
CA PHE A 143 -10.95 -0.27 -0.58
C PHE A 143 -11.34 0.65 -1.74
N ILE A 144 -10.52 0.71 -2.80
CA ILE A 144 -10.85 1.50 -4.00
C ILE A 144 -12.15 0.97 -4.63
N ASN A 145 -12.26 -0.32 -4.86
CA ASN A 145 -13.44 -0.89 -5.51
C ASN A 145 -14.68 -0.79 -4.62
N HIS A 146 -14.55 -0.97 -3.32
CA HIS A 146 -15.65 -0.71 -2.38
C HIS A 146 -16.11 0.76 -2.45
N ALA A 147 -15.18 1.71 -2.50
CA ALA A 147 -15.52 3.13 -2.62
C ALA A 147 -16.26 3.45 -3.94
N MET A 148 -15.85 2.83 -5.04
CA MET A 148 -16.54 2.96 -6.34
C MET A 148 -17.96 2.38 -6.28
N GLN A 149 -18.12 1.17 -5.79
CA GLN A 149 -19.40 0.46 -5.72
C GLN A 149 -20.43 1.19 -4.84
N ASN A 150 -19.96 1.93 -3.84
CA ASN A 150 -20.82 2.69 -2.93
C ASN A 150 -20.97 4.17 -3.33
N GLY A 151 -20.50 4.57 -4.53
CA GLY A 151 -20.67 5.92 -5.05
C GLY A 151 -19.86 7.00 -4.32
N TYR A 152 -18.81 6.64 -3.58
CA TYR A 152 -17.91 7.60 -2.94
C TYR A 152 -16.90 8.21 -3.93
N ILE A 153 -16.71 7.57 -5.09
CA ILE A 153 -15.83 8.04 -6.18
C ILE A 153 -16.70 8.41 -7.38
N ASP A 154 -16.59 9.67 -7.81
CA ASP A 154 -17.28 10.24 -8.97
C ASP A 154 -16.28 10.85 -9.97
N THR A 155 -14.99 10.62 -9.79
CA THR A 155 -13.90 11.16 -10.61
C THR A 155 -13.42 10.14 -11.62
N SER A 156 -12.84 10.62 -12.72
CA SER A 156 -12.32 9.76 -13.79
C SER A 156 -10.98 9.10 -13.47
N VAL A 157 -10.27 9.63 -12.46
CA VAL A 157 -9.00 9.08 -11.95
C VAL A 157 -9.13 8.79 -10.46
N THR A 158 -8.62 7.62 -10.06
CA THR A 158 -8.55 7.20 -8.66
C THR A 158 -7.12 6.81 -8.30
N CYS A 159 -6.68 7.24 -7.13
CA CYS A 159 -5.37 6.92 -6.57
C CYS A 159 -5.51 6.21 -5.23
N TRP A 160 -4.58 5.31 -4.97
CA TRP A 160 -4.27 4.89 -3.61
C TRP A 160 -3.19 5.79 -3.03
N SER A 161 -3.31 6.10 -1.76
CA SER A 161 -2.22 6.65 -0.96
C SER A 161 -2.22 6.06 0.44
N ASP A 162 -1.07 5.62 0.92
CA ASP A 162 -0.96 5.13 2.29
C ASP A 162 -1.33 6.23 3.28
N PHE A 163 -2.08 5.87 4.31
CA PHE A 163 -2.51 6.78 5.37
C PHE A 163 -1.33 7.47 6.08
N GLY A 164 -0.20 6.78 6.16
CA GLY A 164 1.06 7.28 6.70
C GLY A 164 1.98 7.96 5.70
N TYR A 165 1.52 8.32 4.50
CA TYR A 165 2.34 8.82 3.39
C TYR A 165 3.22 10.02 3.79
N PHE A 166 2.66 10.98 4.49
CA PHE A 166 3.38 12.14 5.02
C PHE A 166 3.95 11.89 6.42
N GLY A 167 4.70 10.82 6.61
CA GLY A 167 5.37 10.51 7.87
C GLY A 167 6.38 11.54 8.34
N THR A 168 7.19 11.19 9.32
CA THR A 168 8.13 12.11 10.00
C THR A 168 9.13 12.82 9.08
N GLN A 169 9.44 12.27 7.94
CA GLN A 169 10.35 12.90 6.95
C GLN A 169 9.77 14.21 6.40
N HIS A 170 8.44 14.33 6.36
CA HIS A 170 7.79 15.54 5.87
C HIS A 170 7.82 16.71 6.88
N LYS A 171 7.96 16.44 8.17
CA LYS A 171 8.01 17.50 9.20
C LYS A 171 9.21 18.43 9.05
N ASN A 172 10.29 17.94 8.47
CA ASN A 172 11.55 18.65 8.37
C ASN A 172 11.74 19.40 7.05
N ASP A 173 10.90 19.11 6.04
CA ASP A 173 11.06 19.70 4.71
C ASP A 173 9.71 19.91 4.01
N GLN A 174 8.92 20.85 4.53
CA GLN A 174 7.67 21.30 3.87
C GLN A 174 7.93 21.94 2.50
N SER A 175 9.17 22.35 2.21
CA SER A 175 9.55 22.91 0.91
C SER A 175 9.59 21.84 -0.18
N THR A 176 9.78 20.58 0.20
CA THR A 176 9.86 19.44 -0.75
C THR A 176 8.49 19.02 -1.27
N PHE A 177 7.41 19.38 -0.58
CA PHE A 177 6.04 19.02 -0.96
C PHE A 177 5.17 20.27 -1.11
N PRO A 178 5.24 20.97 -2.25
CA PRO A 178 4.41 22.15 -2.49
C PRO A 178 2.93 21.79 -2.41
N LYS A 179 2.13 22.64 -1.78
CA LYS A 179 0.68 22.48 -1.67
C LYS A 179 0.02 22.73 -3.02
N GLY A 180 -0.04 21.69 -3.86
CA GLY A 180 -0.64 21.74 -5.19
C GLY A 180 -1.83 20.77 -5.30
N THR A 181 -2.66 20.96 -6.33
CA THR A 181 -3.69 20.00 -6.72
C THR A 181 -3.07 18.90 -7.58
N LEU A 182 -3.72 17.74 -7.64
CA LEU A 182 -3.33 16.70 -8.58
C LEU A 182 -3.74 17.10 -9.99
N ASP A 183 -2.89 16.79 -10.94
CA ASP A 183 -3.10 17.04 -12.35
C ASP A 183 -3.53 15.75 -13.05
N ARG A 184 -4.81 15.68 -13.43
CA ARG A 184 -5.36 14.53 -14.15
C ARG A 184 -4.55 14.19 -15.40
N ASP A 185 -4.08 15.19 -16.13
CA ASP A 185 -3.41 14.99 -17.43
C ASP A 185 -2.02 14.35 -17.30
N ARG A 186 -1.52 14.21 -16.07
CA ARG A 186 -0.28 13.48 -15.77
C ARG A 186 -0.47 11.99 -15.53
N PHE A 187 -1.71 11.55 -15.33
CA PHE A 187 -2.02 10.14 -15.28
C PHE A 187 -2.17 9.57 -16.70
N SER A 188 -1.79 8.32 -16.88
CA SER A 188 -2.08 7.60 -18.11
C SER A 188 -3.61 7.57 -18.36
N LYS A 189 -4.03 7.68 -19.62
CA LYS A 189 -5.45 7.66 -20.00
C LYS A 189 -6.03 6.25 -20.02
N ASP A 190 -5.17 5.24 -20.11
CA ASP A 190 -5.52 3.85 -20.39
C ASP A 190 -4.73 2.83 -19.55
N ARG A 191 -3.93 3.29 -18.59
CA ARG A 191 -3.08 2.43 -17.73
C ARG A 191 -3.04 2.92 -16.32
N ILE A 192 -2.77 2.01 -15.38
CA ILE A 192 -2.52 2.31 -13.98
C ILE A 192 -1.03 2.60 -13.79
N THR A 193 -0.71 3.76 -13.25
CA THR A 193 0.67 4.19 -13.06
C THR A 193 1.22 3.75 -11.71
N PHE A 194 2.33 3.02 -11.75
CA PHE A 194 3.15 2.67 -10.59
C PHE A 194 4.54 3.25 -10.70
N PHE A 195 5.16 3.51 -9.53
CA PHE A 195 6.58 3.85 -9.45
C PHE A 195 7.37 2.61 -9.07
N ILE A 196 8.46 2.36 -9.81
CA ILE A 196 9.40 1.26 -9.57
C ILE A 196 10.77 1.81 -9.22
N GLN A 197 11.50 1.10 -8.35
CA GLN A 197 12.84 1.49 -7.89
C GLN A 197 13.97 0.92 -8.78
N LYS A 198 13.65 -0.10 -9.54
CA LYS A 198 14.56 -0.74 -10.50
C LYS A 198 13.77 -1.30 -11.67
N GLU A 199 14.44 -1.52 -12.79
CA GLU A 199 13.87 -2.25 -13.92
C GLU A 199 13.62 -3.72 -13.54
N ILE A 200 12.55 -4.30 -14.10
CA ILE A 200 12.21 -5.72 -13.95
C ILE A 200 13.16 -6.51 -14.86
N VAL A 201 13.84 -7.50 -14.30
CA VAL A 201 14.76 -8.38 -15.02
C VAL A 201 14.31 -9.84 -14.95
N GLU A 202 14.93 -10.71 -15.75
CA GLU A 202 14.51 -12.12 -15.89
C GLU A 202 14.41 -12.87 -14.56
N GLN A 203 15.34 -12.67 -13.64
CA GLN A 203 15.30 -13.31 -12.32
C GLN A 203 14.11 -12.89 -11.44
N ASP A 204 13.50 -11.73 -11.72
CA ASP A 204 12.34 -11.25 -10.98
C ASP A 204 11.04 -11.98 -11.37
N ILE A 205 11.09 -12.85 -12.38
CA ILE A 205 9.95 -13.71 -12.78
C ILE A 205 9.71 -14.83 -11.77
N ASP A 206 10.77 -15.30 -11.10
CA ASP A 206 10.69 -16.36 -10.10
C ASP A 206 10.11 -15.82 -8.77
N PRO A 207 8.91 -16.28 -8.36
CA PRO A 207 8.29 -15.83 -7.12
C PRO A 207 9.11 -16.20 -5.88
N LEU A 208 9.85 -17.29 -5.91
CA LEU A 208 10.72 -17.70 -4.81
C LEU A 208 11.93 -16.75 -4.69
N TYR A 209 12.49 -16.32 -5.81
CA TYR A 209 13.57 -15.31 -5.81
C TYR A 209 13.09 -14.02 -5.15
N ILE A 210 11.90 -13.53 -5.48
CA ILE A 210 11.35 -12.30 -4.88
C ILE A 210 11.15 -12.48 -3.38
N LEU A 211 10.50 -13.55 -2.94
CA LEU A 211 10.31 -13.82 -1.52
C LEU A 211 11.64 -13.88 -0.76
N VAL A 212 12.65 -14.55 -1.34
CA VAL A 212 13.93 -14.79 -0.68
C VAL A 212 14.85 -13.56 -0.71
N CYS A 213 14.92 -12.86 -1.82
CA CYS A 213 15.79 -11.69 -1.98
C CYS A 213 15.15 -10.38 -1.55
N ALA A 214 13.80 -10.31 -1.49
CA ALA A 214 13.00 -9.15 -1.14
C ALA A 214 13.53 -7.83 -1.75
N PRO A 215 13.71 -7.76 -3.07
CA PRO A 215 14.18 -6.54 -3.70
C PRO A 215 13.14 -5.44 -3.57
N GLU A 216 13.56 -4.24 -3.19
CA GLU A 216 12.67 -3.07 -3.24
C GLU A 216 12.38 -2.73 -4.71
N MET A 217 11.18 -3.08 -5.18
CA MET A 217 10.81 -2.91 -6.58
C MET A 217 9.71 -1.88 -6.78
N PHE A 218 8.58 -2.03 -6.11
CA PHE A 218 7.42 -1.18 -6.28
C PHE A 218 7.26 -0.20 -5.12
N THR A 219 6.89 1.03 -5.45
CA THR A 219 6.48 2.01 -4.45
C THR A 219 4.98 1.82 -4.16
N GLY A 220 4.65 0.94 -3.20
CA GLY A 220 3.26 0.64 -2.83
C GLY A 220 2.52 1.78 -2.11
N THR A 221 3.22 2.88 -1.80
CA THR A 221 2.69 3.98 -0.98
C THR A 221 1.79 4.95 -1.74
N PHE A 222 1.98 5.09 -3.06
CA PHE A 222 1.17 5.94 -3.93
C PHE A 222 1.16 5.40 -5.37
N TRP A 223 -0.04 5.18 -5.91
CA TRP A 223 -0.25 4.78 -7.30
C TRP A 223 -1.68 5.14 -7.73
N GLY A 224 -1.96 5.13 -9.04
CA GLY A 224 -3.29 5.45 -9.51
C GLY A 224 -3.44 5.46 -11.03
N GLY A 225 -4.67 5.66 -11.49
CA GLY A 225 -5.01 5.68 -12.91
C GLY A 225 -6.49 5.82 -13.16
N PRO A 226 -6.95 5.52 -14.40
CA PRO A 226 -8.36 5.59 -14.77
C PRO A 226 -9.24 4.75 -13.83
N THR A 227 -10.27 5.38 -13.29
CA THR A 227 -11.18 4.74 -12.31
C THR A 227 -11.83 3.48 -12.88
N ASN A 228 -12.18 3.49 -14.16
CA ASN A 228 -12.82 2.35 -14.84
C ASN A 228 -11.91 1.11 -14.98
N LEU A 229 -10.60 1.23 -14.76
CA LEU A 229 -9.65 0.09 -14.79
C LEU A 229 -9.53 -0.61 -13.43
N MET A 230 -9.96 0.01 -12.33
CA MET A 230 -9.79 -0.53 -10.99
C MET A 230 -10.46 -1.89 -10.77
N PRO A 231 -11.67 -2.19 -11.30
CA PRO A 231 -12.25 -3.52 -11.17
C PRO A 231 -11.44 -4.61 -11.88
N SER A 232 -10.90 -4.32 -13.07
CA SER A 232 -10.05 -5.28 -13.79
C SER A 232 -8.72 -5.51 -13.07
N PHE A 233 -8.16 -4.46 -12.49
CA PHE A 233 -6.96 -4.58 -11.67
C PHE A 233 -7.23 -5.39 -10.39
N GLN A 234 -8.36 -5.18 -9.71
CA GLN A 234 -8.72 -5.98 -8.53
C GLN A 234 -8.82 -7.48 -8.88
N ALA A 235 -9.48 -7.81 -9.97
CA ALA A 235 -9.62 -9.21 -10.39
C ALA A 235 -8.24 -9.85 -10.66
N LEU A 236 -7.37 -9.16 -11.40
CA LEU A 236 -6.01 -9.59 -11.67
C LEU A 236 -5.17 -9.72 -10.37
N TYR A 237 -5.33 -8.76 -9.45
CA TYR A 237 -4.63 -8.75 -8.18
C TYR A 237 -4.98 -9.98 -7.33
N HIS A 238 -6.28 -10.27 -7.19
CA HIS A 238 -6.74 -11.45 -6.44
C HIS A 238 -6.26 -12.76 -7.10
N GLU A 239 -6.27 -12.83 -8.43
CA GLU A 239 -5.72 -13.99 -9.15
C GLU A 239 -4.23 -14.20 -8.83
N CYS A 240 -3.43 -13.14 -8.83
CA CYS A 240 -2.00 -13.21 -8.49
C CYS A 240 -1.76 -13.61 -7.03
N VAL A 241 -2.59 -13.16 -6.08
CA VAL A 241 -2.54 -13.60 -4.68
C VAL A 241 -2.80 -15.10 -4.58
N GLU A 242 -3.85 -15.61 -5.25
CA GLU A 242 -4.18 -17.03 -5.23
C GLU A 242 -3.08 -17.90 -5.88
N GLU A 243 -2.41 -17.41 -6.93
CA GLU A 243 -1.27 -18.10 -7.52
C GLU A 243 -0.11 -18.25 -6.52
N LEU A 244 0.25 -17.18 -5.79
CA LEU A 244 1.29 -17.28 -4.76
C LEU A 244 0.88 -18.23 -3.62
N TYR A 245 -0.37 -18.16 -3.18
CA TYR A 245 -0.87 -19.08 -2.17
C TYR A 245 -0.81 -20.55 -2.63
N SER A 246 -1.03 -20.82 -3.92
CA SER A 246 -0.95 -22.20 -4.46
C SER A 246 0.43 -22.81 -4.36
N VAL A 247 1.48 -21.97 -4.27
CA VAL A 247 2.87 -22.39 -4.08
C VAL A 247 3.39 -22.11 -2.67
N ASN A 248 2.48 -21.92 -1.70
CA ASN A 248 2.78 -21.64 -0.29
C ASN A 248 3.64 -20.37 -0.07
N ILE A 249 3.40 -19.33 -0.85
CA ILE A 249 4.01 -18.01 -0.68
C ILE A 249 2.94 -17.03 -0.18
N SER A 250 3.25 -16.35 0.93
CA SER A 250 2.54 -15.18 1.45
C SER A 250 3.55 -14.04 1.55
N ASP A 251 3.25 -12.89 0.99
CA ASP A 251 4.13 -11.72 0.92
C ASP A 251 3.28 -10.45 0.90
N ASP A 252 3.90 -9.27 0.87
CA ASP A 252 3.20 -8.00 0.82
C ASP A 252 2.72 -7.62 -0.60
N ASP A 253 2.14 -6.43 -0.73
CA ASP A 253 1.55 -5.93 -1.98
C ASP A 253 2.57 -5.70 -3.11
N GLN A 254 3.85 -5.46 -2.81
CA GLN A 254 4.87 -5.18 -3.82
C GLN A 254 5.12 -6.38 -4.73
N HIS A 255 5.16 -7.58 -4.13
CA HIS A 255 5.31 -8.83 -4.88
C HIS A 255 4.10 -9.08 -5.78
N ILE A 256 2.89 -8.78 -5.28
CA ILE A 256 1.67 -8.96 -6.07
C ILE A 256 1.62 -7.97 -7.24
N TYR A 257 2.02 -6.70 -7.03
CA TYR A 257 2.10 -5.71 -8.13
C TYR A 257 3.05 -6.19 -9.24
N LEU A 258 4.19 -6.76 -8.87
CA LEU A 258 5.11 -7.35 -9.85
C LEU A 258 4.42 -8.47 -10.64
N ARG A 259 3.75 -9.40 -9.96
CA ARG A 259 3.03 -10.51 -10.62
C ARG A 259 1.95 -10.00 -11.57
N CYS A 260 1.20 -8.98 -11.17
CA CYS A 260 0.21 -8.34 -12.03
C CYS A 260 0.84 -7.75 -13.29
N CYS A 261 1.97 -7.05 -13.15
CA CYS A 261 2.68 -6.45 -14.28
C CYS A 261 3.25 -7.52 -15.24
N LEU A 262 3.79 -8.62 -14.71
CA LEU A 262 4.28 -9.73 -15.53
C LEU A 262 3.15 -10.42 -16.29
N LYS A 263 1.96 -10.50 -15.71
CA LYS A 263 0.80 -11.18 -16.29
C LYS A 263 0.03 -10.35 -17.30
N ASN A 264 -0.03 -9.05 -17.09
CA ASN A 264 -0.73 -8.11 -17.97
C ASN A 264 -0.02 -6.74 -18.02
N ALA A 265 1.10 -6.69 -18.73
CA ALA A 265 1.92 -5.48 -18.83
C ALA A 265 1.17 -4.28 -19.44
N ASP A 266 0.20 -4.53 -20.31
CA ASP A 266 -0.57 -3.48 -21.01
C ASP A 266 -1.48 -2.69 -20.05
N LEU A 267 -1.82 -3.24 -18.90
CA LEU A 267 -2.63 -2.57 -17.88
C LEU A 267 -1.83 -1.50 -17.11
N PHE A 268 -0.49 -1.54 -17.17
CA PHE A 268 0.36 -0.75 -16.28
C PHE A 268 1.30 0.20 -17.02
N ASP A 269 1.46 1.39 -16.45
CA ASP A 269 2.45 2.40 -16.84
C ASP A 269 3.49 2.51 -15.72
N LEU A 270 4.66 1.92 -15.91
CA LEU A 270 5.72 1.88 -14.92
C LEU A 270 6.66 3.08 -15.06
N LYS A 271 6.81 3.85 -13.99
CA LYS A 271 7.72 5.00 -13.92
C LYS A 271 8.90 4.65 -13.02
N LEU A 272 10.11 4.70 -13.58
CA LEU A 272 11.31 4.52 -12.79
C LEU A 272 11.50 5.72 -11.86
N ASN A 273 11.65 5.45 -10.58
CA ASN A 273 11.94 6.45 -9.55
C ASN A 273 13.35 6.24 -9.01
N ALA A 274 14.01 7.31 -8.57
CA ALA A 274 15.33 7.15 -7.97
C ALA A 274 15.23 6.44 -6.62
N THR A 275 16.22 5.62 -6.30
CA THR A 275 16.33 4.88 -5.04
C THR A 275 16.19 5.83 -3.85
N GLY A 276 15.33 5.48 -2.88
CA GLY A 276 15.07 6.28 -1.69
C GLY A 276 14.09 7.44 -1.89
N GLU A 277 13.53 7.64 -3.09
CA GLU A 277 12.57 8.71 -3.39
C GLU A 277 11.10 8.29 -3.25
N TRP A 278 10.81 7.34 -2.34
CA TRP A 278 9.46 6.83 -2.08
C TRP A 278 8.35 7.89 -1.98
N PRO A 279 8.58 9.05 -1.31
CA PRO A 279 7.54 10.06 -1.16
C PRO A 279 7.30 10.88 -2.44
N LYS A 280 8.11 10.77 -3.46
CA LYS A 280 8.02 11.65 -4.64
C LYS A 280 6.94 11.24 -5.65
N GLY A 281 6.35 10.06 -5.54
CA GLY A 281 5.29 9.61 -6.44
C GLY A 281 4.15 10.60 -6.55
N LEU A 282 3.66 11.13 -5.45
CA LEU A 282 2.59 12.14 -5.44
C LEU A 282 3.02 13.44 -6.13
N LEU A 283 4.28 13.87 -5.96
CA LEU A 283 4.80 15.11 -6.58
C LEU A 283 4.80 15.05 -8.10
N PHE A 284 5.00 13.86 -8.65
CA PHE A 284 4.94 13.65 -10.09
C PHE A 284 3.58 14.05 -10.66
N PHE A 285 2.51 13.82 -9.91
CA PHE A 285 1.14 14.11 -10.35
C PHE A 285 0.63 15.50 -9.94
N GLN A 286 1.38 16.28 -9.19
CA GLN A 286 0.95 17.65 -8.85
C GLN A 286 1.06 18.60 -10.04
N LYS A 287 0.12 19.54 -10.13
CA LYS A 287 0.23 20.66 -11.06
C LYS A 287 1.49 21.45 -10.76
N LYS A 288 2.30 21.72 -11.78
CA LYS A 288 3.40 22.68 -11.66
C LYS A 288 2.77 24.05 -11.50
N SER A 289 3.08 24.73 -10.39
CA SER A 289 2.76 26.13 -10.18
C SER A 289 3.41 27.03 -11.23
#